data_6e22f6bf1fcad8c8413b6e60c5b15bce
#
_entry.id   6e22f6bf1fcad8c8413b6e60c5b15bce
#
_cell.length_a   1.000
_cell.length_b   1.000
_cell.length_c   1.000
_cell.angle_alpha   90.00
_cell.angle_beta   90.00
_cell.angle_gamma   90.00
#
_symmetry.space_group_name_H-M   'P 1'
#
loop_
_entity.id
_entity.type
_entity.pdbx_description
1 polymer ?
#
loop_
_entity_poly.entity_id
_entity_poly.type
_entity_poly.pdbx_seq_one_letter_code
_entity_poly.pdbx_strand_id
1 'polypeptide(L)'
;MKKISQIDWKLYKESATGKADIASFQKLLDDPNCSYEDMLNLGKKYDPQYFSNFSPKEEKQIIEIIKFYDDAIGEEVENYHSFEKASDYEDFYLSFVAKLLSEKEVSDIDEIPQAEFKKFLSDNLPMSIILYAYLPGVFIPNFFVMQFSYLKRIADKYDIELPKTPNRSDYKSRNLYYLDMCGKLIDFAVGNGFENTAEFCAFLFGYELPKAKEEMMYEANNNMPDTPNQAWIIIGNYGEGEKEMDFGFWQANEFTSRGDVLLFYEKSPVKAMNSVWIAQADGVVDPFFYYYSSTYIGNKIAIPADKSVKYEDFKNSEYFKKRDKKGNFVSKNFQDVSGWAVKFDDYAEIKRILETKGFNTSILPSLYEPTKVGNVTIEHEKDVSEKLLIPLLEQMGWKNKYDFEGEVEFNAGRGQTGYSSDKRPDFVLHITRKNDDIEVKVAIEVKKLMKNEHEIHDNFVQGRSYAKWGNAKVLVLCDMRQILVYLRDKNNKFNENNPIQFSWIDMEDPDKFKELKKLLS
;
A
#
# COMPACT_ATOMS: atom_id res chain seq x y z
N MET A 1 -8.40 17.77 9.30
CA MET A 1 -9.54 17.16 8.56
C MET A 1 -10.22 18.21 7.70
N LYS A 2 -10.33 17.96 6.42
CA LYS A 2 -11.09 18.83 5.49
C LYS A 2 -12.59 18.59 5.66
N LYS A 3 -13.37 19.65 5.38
CA LYS A 3 -14.83 19.54 5.37
C LYS A 3 -15.31 18.99 4.04
N ILE A 4 -16.38 18.20 4.10
CA ILE A 4 -17.09 17.75 2.90
C ILE A 4 -17.79 18.92 2.21
N SER A 5 -18.00 18.83 0.89
CA SER A 5 -18.85 19.77 0.16
C SER A 5 -20.31 19.55 0.59
N GLN A 6 -20.83 20.45 1.40
CA GLN A 6 -22.21 20.36 1.92
C GLN A 6 -23.25 20.43 0.80
N ILE A 7 -22.94 21.14 -0.28
CA ILE A 7 -23.85 21.26 -1.45
C ILE A 7 -23.92 19.93 -2.19
N ASP A 8 -22.77 19.34 -2.52
CA ASP A 8 -22.72 18.09 -3.28
C ASP A 8 -23.30 16.93 -2.47
N TRP A 9 -23.00 16.91 -1.16
CA TRP A 9 -23.56 15.91 -0.27
C TRP A 9 -25.07 16.03 -0.15
N LYS A 10 -25.59 17.25 0.00
CA LYS A 10 -27.04 17.50 0.04
C LYS A 10 -27.73 17.04 -1.25
N LEU A 11 -27.17 17.37 -2.42
CA LEU A 11 -27.69 16.93 -3.71
C LEU A 11 -27.75 15.39 -3.82
N TYR A 12 -26.67 14.72 -3.38
CA TYR A 12 -26.66 13.27 -3.37
C TYR A 12 -27.70 12.69 -2.39
N LYS A 13 -27.73 13.18 -1.15
CA LYS A 13 -28.67 12.73 -0.11
C LYS A 13 -30.14 12.85 -0.54
N GLU A 14 -30.48 13.91 -1.30
CA GLU A 14 -31.82 14.14 -1.81
C GLU A 14 -32.15 13.32 -3.09
N SER A 15 -31.15 12.78 -3.76
CA SER A 15 -31.33 11.92 -4.94
C SER A 15 -32.00 10.59 -4.61
N ALA A 16 -32.54 9.92 -5.64
CA ALA A 16 -33.11 8.58 -5.48
C ALA A 16 -32.07 7.56 -4.99
N THR A 17 -30.84 7.64 -5.52
CA THR A 17 -29.72 6.77 -5.14
C THR A 17 -29.32 7.01 -3.70
N GLY A 18 -29.08 8.28 -3.29
CA GLY A 18 -28.67 8.61 -1.94
C GLY A 18 -29.70 8.21 -0.88
N LYS A 19 -30.98 8.42 -1.16
CA LYS A 19 -32.08 7.95 -0.29
C LYS A 19 -32.09 6.43 -0.15
N ALA A 20 -31.87 5.71 -1.26
CA ALA A 20 -31.84 4.25 -1.23
C ALA A 20 -30.61 3.73 -0.48
N ASP A 21 -29.45 4.41 -0.60
CA ASP A 21 -28.24 4.03 0.12
C ASP A 21 -28.42 4.25 1.64
N ILE A 22 -28.91 5.41 2.07
CA ILE A 22 -29.20 5.67 3.49
C ILE A 22 -30.20 4.66 4.03
N ALA A 23 -31.29 4.41 3.31
CA ALA A 23 -32.32 3.44 3.72
C ALA A 23 -31.74 2.01 3.84
N SER A 24 -30.80 1.63 2.98
CA SER A 24 -30.16 0.31 3.05
C SER A 24 -29.35 0.12 4.34
N PHE A 25 -28.62 1.16 4.80
CA PHE A 25 -27.89 1.11 6.07
C PHE A 25 -28.84 1.26 7.27
N GLN A 26 -29.86 2.12 7.15
CA GLN A 26 -30.85 2.31 8.22
C GLN A 26 -31.65 1.02 8.49
N LYS A 27 -31.93 0.23 7.46
CA LYS A 27 -32.61 -1.05 7.58
C LYS A 27 -31.90 -2.02 8.52
N LEU A 28 -30.56 -2.03 8.53
CA LEU A 28 -29.77 -2.86 9.43
C LEU A 28 -29.93 -2.46 10.91
N LEU A 29 -30.29 -1.21 11.18
CA LEU A 29 -30.40 -0.66 12.54
C LEU A 29 -31.81 -0.77 13.12
N ASP A 30 -32.83 -0.55 12.29
CA ASP A 30 -34.18 -0.31 12.76
C ASP A 30 -35.18 -1.43 12.41
N ASP A 31 -34.84 -2.30 11.44
CA ASP A 31 -35.76 -3.34 10.99
C ASP A 31 -35.51 -4.68 11.72
N PRO A 32 -36.35 -5.07 12.67
CA PRO A 32 -36.21 -6.35 13.34
C PRO A 32 -36.43 -7.56 12.43
N ASN A 33 -36.91 -7.33 11.18
CA ASN A 33 -37.03 -8.36 10.17
C ASN A 33 -35.90 -8.32 9.14
N CYS A 34 -34.84 -7.54 9.38
CA CYS A 34 -33.64 -7.53 8.52
C CYS A 34 -33.05 -8.94 8.46
N SER A 35 -33.06 -9.53 7.28
CA SER A 35 -32.57 -10.90 7.12
C SER A 35 -31.06 -10.95 6.89
N TYR A 36 -30.45 -12.11 7.14
CA TYR A 36 -29.03 -12.32 6.81
C TYR A 36 -28.75 -12.23 5.31
N GLU A 37 -29.76 -12.50 4.46
CA GLU A 37 -29.71 -12.23 3.02
C GLU A 37 -29.64 -10.73 2.72
N ASP A 38 -30.35 -9.88 3.47
CA ASP A 38 -30.24 -8.43 3.32
C ASP A 38 -28.81 -7.94 3.63
N MET A 39 -28.21 -8.47 4.69
CA MET A 39 -26.82 -8.19 5.09
C MET A 39 -25.81 -8.64 4.02
N LEU A 40 -25.99 -9.86 3.50
CA LEU A 40 -25.19 -10.38 2.40
C LEU A 40 -25.33 -9.52 1.13
N ASN A 41 -26.55 -9.13 0.79
CA ASN A 41 -26.83 -8.29 -0.39
C ASN A 41 -26.24 -6.88 -0.24
N LEU A 42 -26.18 -6.34 0.96
CA LEU A 42 -25.48 -5.08 1.24
C LEU A 42 -23.97 -5.24 0.99
N GLY A 43 -23.38 -6.33 1.47
CA GLY A 43 -21.99 -6.67 1.17
C GLY A 43 -21.73 -6.80 -0.32
N LYS A 44 -22.54 -7.53 -1.07
CA LYS A 44 -22.45 -7.66 -2.53
C LYS A 44 -22.54 -6.31 -3.26
N LYS A 45 -23.34 -5.38 -2.74
CA LYS A 45 -23.50 -4.06 -3.32
C LYS A 45 -22.24 -3.19 -3.16
N TYR A 46 -21.64 -3.17 -1.99
CA TYR A 46 -20.55 -2.23 -1.67
C TYR A 46 -19.16 -2.85 -1.76
N ASP A 47 -19.06 -4.17 -1.63
CA ASP A 47 -17.83 -4.93 -1.88
C ASP A 47 -18.08 -6.09 -2.88
N PRO A 48 -18.46 -5.77 -4.13
CA PRO A 48 -18.76 -6.80 -5.13
C PRO A 48 -17.56 -7.69 -5.41
N GLN A 49 -16.33 -7.20 -5.22
CA GLN A 49 -15.12 -7.95 -5.51
C GLN A 49 -14.88 -9.07 -4.49
N TYR A 50 -15.16 -8.83 -3.22
CA TYR A 50 -15.10 -9.88 -2.19
C TYR A 50 -16.10 -11.00 -2.48
N PHE A 51 -17.30 -10.64 -2.96
CA PHE A 51 -18.39 -11.57 -3.18
C PHE A 51 -18.49 -12.13 -4.60
N SER A 52 -17.79 -11.58 -5.60
CA SER A 52 -17.97 -11.91 -7.03
C SER A 52 -17.66 -13.37 -7.38
N ASN A 53 -16.81 -14.02 -6.59
CA ASN A 53 -16.32 -15.36 -6.85
C ASN A 53 -17.02 -16.42 -5.99
N PHE A 54 -18.02 -16.05 -5.19
CA PHE A 54 -18.71 -17.02 -4.34
C PHE A 54 -19.75 -17.81 -5.12
N SER A 55 -19.62 -19.12 -5.05
CA SER A 55 -20.66 -20.04 -5.48
C SER A 55 -21.87 -19.95 -4.51
N PRO A 56 -23.06 -20.38 -4.92
CA PRO A 56 -24.22 -20.44 -4.03
C PRO A 56 -24.01 -21.23 -2.72
N LYS A 57 -23.03 -22.15 -2.72
CA LYS A 57 -22.64 -22.88 -1.51
C LYS A 57 -21.83 -21.99 -0.57
N GLU A 58 -20.91 -21.20 -1.10
CA GLU A 58 -20.08 -20.28 -0.32
C GLU A 58 -20.92 -19.11 0.23
N GLU A 59 -21.88 -18.61 -0.55
CA GLU A 59 -22.86 -17.63 -0.04
C GLU A 59 -23.62 -18.12 1.17
N LYS A 60 -24.07 -19.39 1.16
CA LYS A 60 -24.70 -20.01 2.34
C LYS A 60 -23.74 -20.11 3.53
N GLN A 61 -22.46 -20.39 3.28
CA GLN A 61 -21.45 -20.41 4.34
C GLN A 61 -21.27 -19.03 4.96
N ILE A 62 -21.29 -17.96 4.17
CA ILE A 62 -21.19 -16.59 4.69
C ILE A 62 -22.43 -16.25 5.52
N ILE A 63 -23.63 -16.64 5.10
CA ILE A 63 -24.84 -16.46 5.90
C ILE A 63 -24.71 -17.17 7.26
N GLU A 64 -24.19 -18.39 7.30
CA GLU A 64 -23.94 -19.09 8.56
C GLU A 64 -22.88 -18.39 9.43
N ILE A 65 -21.86 -17.78 8.81
CA ILE A 65 -20.86 -16.98 9.51
C ILE A 65 -21.51 -15.70 10.09
N ILE A 66 -22.31 -14.98 9.29
CA ILE A 66 -23.04 -13.80 9.76
C ILE A 66 -23.93 -14.18 10.97
N LYS A 67 -24.67 -15.27 10.86
CA LYS A 67 -25.53 -15.77 11.94
C LYS A 67 -24.72 -16.12 13.19
N PHE A 68 -23.59 -16.80 13.03
CA PHE A 68 -22.68 -17.10 14.14
C PHE A 68 -22.24 -15.83 14.88
N TYR A 69 -21.87 -14.76 14.15
CA TYR A 69 -21.50 -13.50 14.76
C TYR A 69 -22.69 -12.77 15.37
N ASP A 70 -23.90 -12.88 14.80
CA ASP A 70 -25.12 -12.32 15.36
C ASP A 70 -25.42 -12.93 16.75
N ASP A 71 -25.40 -14.25 16.82
CA ASP A 71 -25.58 -14.97 18.09
C ASP A 71 -24.52 -14.59 19.13
N ALA A 72 -23.22 -14.57 18.72
CA ALA A 72 -22.09 -14.31 19.61
C ALA A 72 -22.01 -12.85 20.10
N ILE A 73 -22.23 -11.88 19.22
CA ILE A 73 -22.18 -10.45 19.54
C ILE A 73 -23.43 -10.07 20.35
N GLY A 74 -24.61 -10.59 19.97
CA GLY A 74 -25.85 -10.34 20.69
C GLY A 74 -25.75 -10.78 22.15
N GLU A 75 -25.25 -12.01 22.42
CA GLU A 75 -25.01 -12.50 23.76
C GLU A 75 -24.04 -11.61 24.56
N GLU A 76 -22.95 -11.15 23.92
CA GLU A 76 -21.94 -10.33 24.59
C GLU A 76 -22.45 -8.91 24.86
N VAL A 77 -23.22 -8.31 23.96
CA VAL A 77 -23.85 -6.99 24.16
C VAL A 77 -24.86 -7.03 25.30
N GLU A 78 -25.66 -8.09 25.42
CA GLU A 78 -26.61 -8.26 26.53
C GLU A 78 -25.91 -8.40 27.90
N ASN A 79 -24.73 -9.00 27.93
CA ASN A 79 -23.93 -9.16 29.15
C ASN A 79 -23.16 -7.89 29.55
N TYR A 80 -22.93 -6.96 28.61
CA TYR A 80 -22.21 -5.73 28.86
C TYR A 80 -23.16 -4.62 29.35
N HIS A 81 -23.13 -4.33 30.66
CA HIS A 81 -24.16 -3.56 31.35
C HIS A 81 -24.16 -2.04 31.09
N SER A 82 -23.10 -1.46 30.52
CA SER A 82 -23.09 -0.05 30.12
C SER A 82 -21.98 0.29 29.13
N PHE A 83 -22.30 1.08 28.13
CA PHE A 83 -21.36 1.70 27.19
C PHE A 83 -21.40 3.21 27.44
N GLU A 84 -20.66 3.69 28.43
CA GLU A 84 -20.66 5.11 28.83
C GLU A 84 -19.44 5.88 28.29
N LYS A 85 -18.33 5.19 28.07
CA LYS A 85 -17.04 5.78 27.66
C LYS A 85 -16.48 5.07 26.43
N ALA A 86 -15.60 5.77 25.70
CA ALA A 86 -14.90 5.18 24.56
C ALA A 86 -14.13 3.89 24.93
N SER A 87 -13.53 3.84 26.13
CA SER A 87 -12.84 2.66 26.64
C SER A 87 -13.75 1.44 26.78
N ASP A 88 -15.04 1.63 27.07
CA ASP A 88 -15.96 0.51 27.26
C ASP A 88 -16.17 -0.28 25.98
N TYR A 89 -16.16 0.40 24.82
CA TYR A 89 -16.25 -0.25 23.51
C TYR A 89 -14.94 -0.95 23.11
N GLU A 90 -13.80 -0.42 23.52
CA GLU A 90 -12.51 -1.07 23.34
C GLU A 90 -12.45 -2.34 24.19
N ASP A 91 -12.79 -2.24 25.47
CA ASP A 91 -12.84 -3.38 26.41
C ASP A 91 -13.82 -4.45 25.92
N PHE A 92 -15.00 -4.04 25.46
CA PHE A 92 -15.97 -4.94 24.84
C PHE A 92 -15.37 -5.69 23.65
N TYR A 93 -14.78 -4.97 22.69
CA TYR A 93 -14.24 -5.57 21.48
C TYR A 93 -13.08 -6.53 21.79
N LEU A 94 -12.20 -6.17 22.71
CA LEU A 94 -11.10 -7.02 23.15
C LEU A 94 -11.60 -8.29 23.84
N SER A 95 -12.58 -8.16 24.76
CA SER A 95 -13.22 -9.29 25.45
C SER A 95 -13.92 -10.22 24.47
N PHE A 96 -14.70 -9.65 23.54
CA PHE A 96 -15.39 -10.38 22.50
C PHE A 96 -14.42 -11.17 21.61
N VAL A 97 -13.35 -10.53 21.12
CA VAL A 97 -12.32 -11.20 20.29
C VAL A 97 -11.61 -12.28 21.09
N ALA A 98 -11.26 -12.03 22.35
CA ALA A 98 -10.62 -13.02 23.22
C ALA A 98 -11.50 -14.26 23.41
N LYS A 99 -12.80 -14.07 23.69
CA LYS A 99 -13.78 -15.16 23.87
C LYS A 99 -13.95 -15.99 22.60
N LEU A 100 -13.96 -15.36 21.42
CA LEU A 100 -14.08 -16.06 20.13
C LEU A 100 -12.84 -16.88 19.78
N LEU A 101 -11.65 -16.39 20.10
CA LEU A 101 -10.38 -17.01 19.70
C LEU A 101 -9.85 -18.02 20.71
N SER A 102 -10.42 -18.08 21.90
CA SER A 102 -9.98 -18.95 22.97
C SER A 102 -11.07 -19.96 23.36
N GLU A 103 -10.77 -21.26 23.26
CA GLU A 103 -11.61 -22.32 23.83
C GLU A 103 -11.53 -22.36 25.37
N LYS A 104 -10.64 -21.55 25.98
CA LYS A 104 -10.45 -21.41 27.43
C LYS A 104 -10.82 -20.00 27.82
N GLU A 105 -11.28 -19.81 29.05
CA GLU A 105 -11.43 -18.50 29.66
C GLU A 105 -10.03 -17.85 29.77
N VAL A 106 -9.60 -17.16 28.70
CA VAL A 106 -8.39 -16.37 28.66
C VAL A 106 -8.76 -14.98 29.11
N SER A 107 -8.16 -14.53 30.21
CA SER A 107 -8.42 -13.20 30.77
C SER A 107 -7.67 -12.09 30.04
N ASP A 108 -6.67 -12.44 29.21
CA ASP A 108 -5.81 -11.49 28.52
C ASP A 108 -5.65 -11.88 27.04
N ILE A 109 -6.02 -10.96 26.16
CA ILE A 109 -5.87 -11.10 24.70
C ILE A 109 -4.39 -11.33 24.29
N ASP A 110 -3.43 -10.91 25.12
CA ASP A 110 -2.01 -11.11 24.88
C ASP A 110 -1.56 -12.57 25.00
N GLU A 111 -2.35 -13.41 25.68
CA GLU A 111 -2.09 -14.83 25.80
C GLU A 111 -2.53 -15.65 24.57
N ILE A 112 -3.29 -15.03 23.64
CA ILE A 112 -3.80 -15.71 22.45
C ILE A 112 -2.71 -15.81 21.38
N PRO A 113 -2.46 -17.01 20.82
CA PRO A 113 -1.45 -17.18 19.77
C PRO A 113 -1.78 -16.38 18.49
N GLN A 114 -0.77 -15.81 17.86
CA GLN A 114 -0.88 -15.08 16.56
C GLN A 114 -1.60 -15.91 15.47
N ALA A 115 -1.46 -17.24 15.50
CA ALA A 115 -2.09 -18.12 14.53
C ALA A 115 -3.63 -18.09 14.58
N GLU A 116 -4.22 -17.87 15.76
CA GLU A 116 -5.68 -17.75 15.91
C GLU A 116 -6.17 -16.43 15.30
N PHE A 117 -5.50 -15.33 15.61
CA PHE A 117 -5.80 -14.04 14.97
C PHE A 117 -5.68 -14.10 13.45
N LYS A 118 -4.76 -14.89 12.92
CA LYS A 118 -4.62 -15.09 11.47
C LYS A 118 -5.87 -15.70 10.84
N LYS A 119 -6.48 -16.68 11.50
CA LYS A 119 -7.72 -17.30 11.03
C LYS A 119 -8.89 -16.30 11.05
N PHE A 120 -8.91 -15.45 12.06
CA PHE A 120 -9.97 -14.47 12.28
C PHE A 120 -9.97 -13.30 11.27
N LEU A 121 -8.83 -13.02 10.60
CA LEU A 121 -8.77 -11.94 9.61
C LEU A 121 -9.79 -12.07 8.48
N SER A 122 -10.09 -13.31 8.04
CA SER A 122 -11.03 -13.56 6.94
C SER A 122 -12.47 -13.20 7.28
N ASP A 123 -12.79 -13.13 8.57
CA ASP A 123 -14.15 -12.94 9.07
C ASP A 123 -14.46 -11.47 9.40
N ASN A 124 -13.48 -10.58 9.20
CA ASN A 124 -13.64 -9.17 9.55
C ASN A 124 -14.87 -8.52 8.89
N LEU A 125 -15.15 -8.82 7.62
CA LEU A 125 -16.27 -8.21 6.90
C LEU A 125 -17.64 -8.68 7.50
N PRO A 126 -17.97 -9.98 7.58
CA PRO A 126 -19.25 -10.42 8.16
C PRO A 126 -19.42 -9.98 9.60
N MET A 127 -18.38 -10.07 10.41
CA MET A 127 -18.38 -9.60 11.80
C MET A 127 -18.69 -8.09 11.89
N SER A 128 -18.07 -7.28 11.03
CA SER A 128 -18.23 -5.82 11.04
C SER A 128 -19.66 -5.37 10.73
N ILE A 129 -20.39 -6.11 9.91
CA ILE A 129 -21.81 -5.84 9.61
C ILE A 129 -22.66 -6.00 10.87
N ILE A 130 -22.40 -7.04 11.64
CA ILE A 130 -23.12 -7.30 12.89
C ILE A 130 -22.74 -6.30 13.97
N LEU A 131 -21.46 -6.00 14.14
CA LEU A 131 -21.01 -4.95 15.07
C LEU A 131 -21.66 -3.61 14.77
N TYR A 132 -21.81 -3.25 13.49
CA TYR A 132 -22.53 -2.06 13.08
C TYR A 132 -24.02 -2.12 13.45
N ALA A 133 -24.66 -3.26 13.26
CA ALA A 133 -26.08 -3.42 13.60
C ALA A 133 -26.36 -3.24 15.10
N TYR A 134 -25.47 -3.74 15.97
CA TYR A 134 -25.62 -3.62 17.41
C TYR A 134 -25.08 -2.32 18.01
N LEU A 135 -23.96 -1.81 17.48
CA LEU A 135 -23.20 -0.68 18.03
C LEU A 135 -22.83 0.35 16.94
N PRO A 136 -23.84 0.96 16.27
CA PRO A 136 -23.61 1.83 15.10
C PRO A 136 -22.88 3.15 15.44
N GLY A 137 -22.87 3.56 16.72
CA GLY A 137 -22.14 4.76 17.16
C GLY A 137 -20.63 4.60 17.17
N VAL A 138 -20.11 3.37 17.06
CA VAL A 138 -18.69 3.04 17.19
C VAL A 138 -18.17 2.26 15.99
N PHE A 139 -18.95 1.33 15.46
CA PHE A 139 -18.54 0.46 14.37
C PHE A 139 -19.23 0.84 13.06
N ILE A 140 -18.54 0.61 11.96
CA ILE A 140 -19.07 0.72 10.60
C ILE A 140 -18.82 -0.60 9.86
N PRO A 141 -19.67 -1.01 8.90
CA PRO A 141 -19.36 -2.18 8.08
C PRO A 141 -18.04 -2.02 7.36
N ASN A 142 -17.18 -3.03 7.37
CA ASN A 142 -15.88 -2.94 6.70
C ASN A 142 -15.95 -3.44 5.26
N PHE A 143 -16.53 -2.66 4.37
CA PHE A 143 -16.53 -2.93 2.93
C PHE A 143 -15.25 -2.49 2.23
N PHE A 144 -14.18 -2.23 3.00
CA PHE A 144 -12.86 -1.90 2.46
C PHE A 144 -11.90 -3.09 2.46
N VAL A 145 -12.32 -4.27 2.90
CA VAL A 145 -11.55 -5.51 2.73
C VAL A 145 -11.28 -5.71 1.23
N MET A 146 -10.02 -5.94 0.84
CA MET A 146 -9.59 -5.98 -0.57
C MET A 146 -9.82 -4.67 -1.36
N GLN A 147 -10.36 -3.63 -0.74
CA GLN A 147 -10.59 -2.30 -1.31
C GLN A 147 -9.91 -1.18 -0.51
N PHE A 148 -8.95 -1.52 0.33
CA PHE A 148 -8.29 -0.59 1.26
C PHE A 148 -7.60 0.58 0.56
N SER A 149 -7.17 0.42 -0.69
CA SER A 149 -6.65 1.50 -1.54
C SER A 149 -7.67 2.63 -1.74
N TYR A 150 -8.95 2.31 -1.84
CA TYR A 150 -10.00 3.33 -1.97
C TYR A 150 -10.25 4.05 -0.65
N LEU A 151 -10.25 3.32 0.48
CA LEU A 151 -10.31 3.96 1.80
C LEU A 151 -9.16 4.94 1.98
N LYS A 152 -7.95 4.54 1.60
CA LYS A 152 -6.77 5.40 1.67
C LYS A 152 -6.92 6.67 0.84
N ARG A 153 -7.44 6.57 -0.39
CA ARG A 153 -7.75 7.73 -1.24
C ARG A 153 -8.79 8.66 -0.60
N ILE A 154 -9.85 8.11 -0.03
CA ILE A 154 -10.88 8.88 0.70
C ILE A 154 -10.24 9.57 1.90
N ALA A 155 -9.43 8.87 2.67
CA ALA A 155 -8.73 9.42 3.82
C ALA A 155 -7.78 10.57 3.43
N ASP A 156 -6.96 10.40 2.39
CA ASP A 156 -6.06 11.42 1.87
C ASP A 156 -6.83 12.66 1.37
N LYS A 157 -7.96 12.45 0.67
CA LYS A 157 -8.83 13.52 0.17
C LYS A 157 -9.36 14.42 1.29
N TYR A 158 -9.69 13.84 2.43
CA TYR A 158 -10.32 14.53 3.56
C TYR A 158 -9.38 14.78 4.74
N ASP A 159 -8.09 14.52 4.60
CA ASP A 159 -7.08 14.58 5.68
C ASP A 159 -7.51 13.76 6.91
N ILE A 160 -8.03 12.56 6.69
CA ILE A 160 -8.33 11.60 7.77
C ILE A 160 -7.03 10.85 8.08
N GLU A 161 -6.49 11.03 9.27
CA GLU A 161 -5.29 10.33 9.69
C GLU A 161 -5.66 8.90 10.12
N LEU A 162 -5.58 7.95 9.17
CA LEU A 162 -5.78 6.54 9.46
C LEU A 162 -4.72 6.03 10.46
N PRO A 163 -5.03 5.00 11.26
CA PRO A 163 -4.05 4.39 12.15
C PRO A 163 -2.82 3.89 11.38
N LYS A 164 -1.69 3.77 12.08
CA LYS A 164 -0.49 3.18 11.47
C LYS A 164 -0.74 1.71 11.17
N THR A 165 -0.53 1.30 9.94
CA THR A 165 -0.69 -0.10 9.53
C THR A 165 0.27 -1.00 10.31
N PRO A 166 -0.20 -2.07 10.95
CA PRO A 166 0.61 -3.02 11.69
C PRO A 166 1.54 -3.82 10.77
N ASN A 167 2.55 -4.47 11.35
CA ASN A 167 3.43 -5.36 10.60
C ASN A 167 2.69 -6.61 10.09
N ARG A 168 3.17 -7.18 8.98
CA ARG A 168 2.55 -8.34 8.31
C ARG A 168 2.28 -9.53 9.22
N SER A 169 3.20 -9.85 10.12
CA SER A 169 3.11 -11.01 11.03
C SER A 169 2.40 -10.71 12.35
N ASP A 170 2.07 -9.46 12.61
CA ASP A 170 1.34 -9.05 13.81
C ASP A 170 -0.17 -9.14 13.57
N TYR A 171 -0.68 -10.36 13.55
CA TYR A 171 -2.08 -10.63 13.26
C TYR A 171 -3.03 -10.08 14.33
N LYS A 172 -2.60 -9.98 15.58
CA LYS A 172 -3.36 -9.34 16.65
C LYS A 172 -3.60 -7.88 16.33
N SER A 173 -2.54 -7.08 16.16
CA SER A 173 -2.66 -5.65 15.84
C SER A 173 -3.41 -5.42 14.51
N ARG A 174 -3.32 -6.34 13.55
CA ARG A 174 -4.09 -6.26 12.30
C ARG A 174 -5.59 -6.41 12.53
N ASN A 175 -6.02 -7.27 13.43
CA ASN A 175 -7.44 -7.38 13.81
C ASN A 175 -7.91 -6.14 14.59
N LEU A 176 -7.11 -5.66 15.54
CA LEU A 176 -7.43 -4.47 16.33
C LEU A 176 -7.45 -3.18 15.51
N TYR A 177 -6.74 -3.15 14.37
CA TYR A 177 -6.76 -2.03 13.43
C TYR A 177 -8.18 -1.62 13.02
N TYR A 178 -9.11 -2.57 12.96
CA TYR A 178 -10.51 -2.28 12.61
C TYR A 178 -11.16 -1.32 13.61
N LEU A 179 -10.97 -1.54 14.91
CA LEU A 179 -11.51 -0.67 15.96
C LEU A 179 -10.93 0.75 15.85
N ASP A 180 -9.61 0.87 15.73
CA ASP A 180 -8.93 2.16 15.59
C ASP A 180 -9.37 2.90 14.32
N MET A 181 -9.53 2.18 13.21
CA MET A 181 -10.04 2.72 11.95
C MET A 181 -11.47 3.26 12.11
N CYS A 182 -12.35 2.50 12.74
CA CYS A 182 -13.72 2.95 13.02
C CYS A 182 -13.71 4.25 13.83
N GLY A 183 -12.90 4.33 14.89
CA GLY A 183 -12.76 5.54 15.70
C GLY A 183 -12.39 6.77 14.85
N LYS A 184 -11.39 6.65 13.95
CA LYS A 184 -10.99 7.75 13.06
C LYS A 184 -12.07 8.18 12.08
N LEU A 185 -12.82 7.22 11.56
CA LEU A 185 -13.90 7.48 10.61
C LEU A 185 -15.13 8.09 11.32
N ILE A 186 -15.47 7.64 12.52
CA ILE A 186 -16.54 8.23 13.32
C ILE A 186 -16.17 9.66 13.77
N ASP A 187 -14.93 9.92 14.19
CA ASP A 187 -14.44 11.27 14.50
C ASP A 187 -14.63 12.21 13.29
N PHE A 188 -14.34 11.72 12.10
CA PHE A 188 -14.58 12.46 10.86
C PHE A 188 -16.07 12.73 10.62
N ALA A 189 -16.93 11.73 10.85
CA ALA A 189 -18.38 11.85 10.70
C ALA A 189 -18.94 12.92 11.65
N VAL A 190 -18.61 12.85 12.93
CA VAL A 190 -19.00 13.84 13.95
C VAL A 190 -18.49 15.22 13.58
N GLY A 191 -17.22 15.33 13.18
CA GLY A 191 -16.62 16.59 12.74
C GLY A 191 -17.30 17.23 11.53
N ASN A 192 -17.97 16.45 10.66
CA ASN A 192 -18.68 16.93 9.48
C ASN A 192 -20.20 17.06 9.67
N GLY A 193 -20.74 16.68 10.84
CA GLY A 193 -22.14 16.89 11.20
C GLY A 193 -23.12 15.97 10.48
N PHE A 194 -22.74 14.70 10.24
CA PHE A 194 -23.68 13.69 9.78
C PHE A 194 -24.75 13.42 10.85
N GLU A 195 -26.00 13.25 10.44
CA GLU A 195 -27.13 13.10 11.34
C GLU A 195 -27.08 11.77 12.12
N ASN A 196 -26.58 10.73 11.46
CA ASN A 196 -26.40 9.39 12.05
C ASN A 196 -25.39 8.58 11.25
N THR A 197 -25.04 7.40 11.75
CA THR A 197 -24.04 6.52 11.11
C THR A 197 -24.52 5.90 9.81
N ALA A 198 -25.82 5.70 9.60
CA ALA A 198 -26.36 5.23 8.32
C ALA A 198 -26.13 6.25 7.20
N GLU A 199 -26.35 7.53 7.50
CA GLU A 199 -26.02 8.63 6.57
C GLU A 199 -24.52 8.66 6.25
N PHE A 200 -23.68 8.49 7.27
CA PHE A 200 -22.23 8.44 7.09
C PHE A 200 -21.77 7.22 6.28
N CYS A 201 -22.32 6.03 6.52
CA CYS A 201 -22.04 4.85 5.70
C CYS A 201 -22.47 5.04 4.24
N ALA A 202 -23.62 5.67 3.99
CA ALA A 202 -24.05 6.02 2.64
C ALA A 202 -23.08 7.01 1.97
N PHE A 203 -22.52 7.96 2.74
CA PHE A 203 -21.46 8.85 2.25
C PHE A 203 -20.21 8.07 1.87
N LEU A 204 -19.69 7.21 2.74
CA LEU A 204 -18.48 6.45 2.47
C LEU A 204 -18.64 5.50 1.29
N PHE A 205 -19.67 4.68 1.31
CA PHE A 205 -19.82 3.54 0.40
C PHE A 205 -20.65 3.85 -0.83
N GLY A 206 -21.67 4.71 -0.71
CA GLY A 206 -22.54 5.07 -1.82
C GLY A 206 -22.03 6.28 -2.61
N TYR A 207 -21.39 7.24 -1.98
CA TYR A 207 -20.97 8.49 -2.61
C TYR A 207 -19.46 8.56 -2.90
N GLU A 208 -18.59 8.30 -1.92
CA GLU A 208 -17.13 8.46 -2.09
C GLU A 208 -16.44 7.23 -2.69
N LEU A 209 -16.83 6.03 -2.31
CA LEU A 209 -16.22 4.80 -2.84
C LEU A 209 -16.36 4.67 -4.38
N PRO A 210 -17.52 4.91 -5.00
CA PRO A 210 -17.62 4.92 -6.47
C PRO A 210 -16.72 5.96 -7.14
N LYS A 211 -16.61 7.16 -6.56
CA LYS A 211 -15.72 8.21 -7.08
C LYS A 211 -14.24 7.82 -6.98
N ALA A 212 -13.83 7.26 -5.85
CA ALA A 212 -12.46 6.78 -5.68
C ALA A 212 -12.09 5.67 -6.71
N LYS A 213 -13.07 4.81 -7.05
CA LYS A 213 -12.93 3.81 -8.12
C LYS A 213 -12.79 4.45 -9.49
N GLU A 214 -13.66 5.40 -9.84
CA GLU A 214 -13.62 6.12 -11.11
C GLU A 214 -12.32 6.90 -11.28
N GLU A 215 -11.86 7.61 -10.25
CA GLU A 215 -10.61 8.36 -10.24
C GLU A 215 -9.41 7.44 -10.48
N MET A 216 -9.35 6.28 -9.81
CA MET A 216 -8.28 5.31 -10.01
C MET A 216 -8.29 4.73 -11.42
N MET A 217 -9.45 4.38 -11.96
CA MET A 217 -9.58 3.89 -13.33
C MET A 217 -9.19 4.95 -14.36
N TYR A 218 -9.55 6.21 -14.12
CA TYR A 218 -9.14 7.32 -14.97
C TYR A 218 -7.62 7.49 -14.99
N GLU A 219 -6.98 7.46 -13.82
CA GLU A 219 -5.52 7.53 -13.70
C GLU A 219 -4.84 6.35 -14.40
N ALA A 220 -5.36 5.13 -14.23
CA ALA A 220 -4.84 3.93 -14.87
C ALA A 220 -4.86 4.05 -16.42
N ASN A 221 -5.92 4.63 -16.95
CA ASN A 221 -6.10 4.74 -18.41
C ASN A 221 -5.36 5.93 -19.04
N ASN A 222 -5.13 7.01 -18.29
CA ASN A 222 -4.63 8.27 -18.87
C ASN A 222 -3.22 8.67 -18.39
N ASN A 223 -2.75 8.14 -17.28
CA ASN A 223 -1.51 8.54 -16.64
C ASN A 223 -0.54 7.38 -16.42
N MET A 224 -0.61 6.32 -17.21
CA MET A 224 0.36 5.23 -17.10
C MET A 224 1.77 5.72 -17.45
N PRO A 225 2.78 5.32 -16.68
CA PRO A 225 4.17 5.62 -17.02
C PRO A 225 4.53 5.05 -18.40
N ASP A 226 5.31 5.79 -19.19
CA ASP A 226 5.78 5.36 -20.50
C ASP A 226 6.64 4.09 -20.42
N THR A 227 7.41 3.96 -19.33
CA THR A 227 8.31 2.81 -19.10
C THR A 227 8.13 2.28 -17.68
N PRO A 228 7.78 1.00 -17.50
CA PRO A 228 7.76 0.35 -16.20
C PRO A 228 9.16 0.33 -15.58
N ASN A 229 9.24 0.57 -14.28
CA ASN A 229 10.52 0.58 -13.59
C ASN A 229 10.95 -0.83 -13.15
N GLN A 230 10.01 -1.64 -12.68
CA GLN A 230 10.28 -2.92 -12.02
C GLN A 230 9.37 -4.02 -12.53
N ALA A 231 9.73 -5.28 -12.19
CA ALA A 231 8.87 -6.42 -12.40
C ALA A 231 8.72 -7.25 -11.12
N TRP A 232 7.56 -7.88 -10.99
CA TRP A 232 7.19 -8.70 -9.85
C TRP A 232 6.57 -10.00 -10.33
N ILE A 233 6.79 -11.09 -9.58
CA ILE A 233 6.03 -12.33 -9.79
C ILE A 233 4.75 -12.23 -8.98
N ILE A 234 3.63 -12.53 -9.61
CA ILE A 234 2.35 -12.78 -8.97
C ILE A 234 1.91 -14.22 -9.26
N ILE A 235 1.25 -14.84 -8.29
CA ILE A 235 0.94 -16.26 -8.35
C ILE A 235 -0.53 -16.49 -8.04
N GLY A 236 -1.17 -17.37 -8.77
CA GLY A 236 -2.54 -17.78 -8.51
C GLY A 236 -3.03 -18.89 -9.43
N ASN A 237 -4.31 -19.17 -9.32
CA ASN A 237 -5.06 -19.95 -10.31
C ASN A 237 -6.24 -19.08 -10.71
N TYR A 238 -6.61 -19.14 -11.98
CA TYR A 238 -7.96 -18.76 -12.37
C TYR A 238 -8.87 -19.91 -11.95
N GLY A 239 -9.96 -19.63 -11.23
CA GLY A 239 -10.92 -20.67 -10.86
C GLY A 239 -11.53 -21.33 -12.10
N GLU A 240 -11.90 -22.60 -12.00
CA GLU A 240 -12.66 -23.26 -13.07
C GLU A 240 -13.97 -22.51 -13.30
N GLY A 241 -14.14 -21.89 -14.48
CA GLY A 241 -15.32 -21.13 -14.86
C GLY A 241 -15.26 -19.62 -14.54
N GLU A 242 -14.18 -19.11 -13.95
CA GLU A 242 -13.97 -17.66 -13.83
C GLU A 242 -13.79 -17.04 -15.21
N LYS A 243 -14.57 -15.98 -15.48
CA LYS A 243 -14.33 -15.15 -16.66
C LYS A 243 -12.91 -14.61 -16.57
N GLU A 244 -12.20 -14.69 -17.68
CA GLU A 244 -10.87 -14.11 -17.81
C GLU A 244 -10.92 -12.64 -17.39
N MET A 245 -10.16 -12.30 -16.36
CA MET A 245 -10.20 -10.98 -15.76
C MET A 245 -9.34 -10.04 -16.61
N ASP A 246 -9.94 -8.98 -17.13
CA ASP A 246 -9.21 -7.94 -17.87
C ASP A 246 -8.64 -6.86 -16.95
N PHE A 247 -9.25 -6.70 -15.77
CA PHE A 247 -8.85 -5.76 -14.72
C PHE A 247 -9.32 -6.30 -13.37
N GLY A 248 -8.47 -6.27 -12.36
CA GLY A 248 -8.87 -6.77 -11.05
C GLY A 248 -7.84 -6.56 -9.95
N PHE A 249 -8.25 -6.94 -8.78
CA PHE A 249 -7.43 -6.94 -7.56
C PHE A 249 -6.57 -8.21 -7.49
N TRP A 250 -5.29 -8.05 -7.13
CA TRP A 250 -4.40 -9.17 -6.91
C TRP A 250 -3.42 -8.93 -5.78
N GLN A 251 -3.00 -10.02 -5.12
CA GLN A 251 -1.91 -9.99 -4.17
C GLN A 251 -0.62 -9.51 -4.85
N ALA A 252 0.05 -8.52 -4.26
CA ALA A 252 1.26 -7.92 -4.80
C ALA A 252 2.24 -7.52 -3.68
N ASN A 253 3.39 -7.01 -4.05
CA ASN A 253 4.33 -6.39 -3.13
C ASN A 253 3.83 -4.97 -2.76
N GLU A 254 4.03 -4.54 -1.52
CA GLU A 254 3.69 -3.19 -1.08
C GLU A 254 4.49 -2.09 -1.81
N PHE A 255 5.65 -2.45 -2.37
CA PHE A 255 6.48 -1.54 -3.17
C PHE A 255 6.15 -1.56 -4.67
N THR A 256 5.15 -2.33 -5.10
CA THR A 256 4.66 -2.24 -6.48
C THR A 256 4.25 -0.81 -6.79
N SER A 257 4.66 -0.29 -7.93
CA SER A 257 4.21 1.02 -8.43
C SER A 257 3.35 0.85 -9.66
N ARG A 258 2.42 1.78 -9.85
CA ARG A 258 1.63 1.82 -11.09
C ARG A 258 2.57 1.83 -12.31
N GLY A 259 2.28 0.98 -13.29
CA GLY A 259 3.12 0.75 -14.47
C GLY A 259 4.13 -0.38 -14.32
N ASP A 260 4.33 -0.92 -13.13
CA ASP A 260 5.21 -2.09 -12.95
C ASP A 260 4.68 -3.32 -13.68
N VAL A 261 5.59 -4.18 -14.10
CA VAL A 261 5.31 -5.43 -14.83
C VAL A 261 5.03 -6.54 -13.84
N LEU A 262 3.94 -7.25 -14.02
CA LEU A 262 3.51 -8.35 -13.16
C LEU A 262 3.53 -9.65 -13.97
N LEU A 263 4.47 -10.54 -13.66
CA LEU A 263 4.62 -11.83 -14.32
C LEU A 263 3.74 -12.85 -13.61
N PHE A 264 2.65 -13.26 -14.25
CA PHE A 264 1.69 -14.17 -13.66
C PHE A 264 2.11 -15.63 -13.86
N TYR A 265 2.36 -16.30 -12.74
CA TYR A 265 2.63 -17.73 -12.70
C TYR A 265 1.39 -18.49 -12.21
N GLU A 266 0.79 -19.29 -13.10
CA GLU A 266 -0.34 -20.13 -12.76
C GLU A 266 0.15 -21.41 -12.05
N LYS A 267 -0.48 -21.70 -10.90
CA LYS A 267 -0.15 -22.89 -10.08
C LYS A 267 -0.56 -24.21 -10.78
N SER A 268 -0.47 -25.30 -10.05
CA SER A 268 -0.97 -26.61 -10.49
C SER A 268 -2.48 -26.51 -10.82
N PRO A 269 -2.94 -27.14 -11.95
CA PRO A 269 -2.19 -28.10 -12.78
C PRO A 269 -1.28 -27.48 -13.85
N VAL A 270 -1.44 -26.20 -14.18
CA VAL A 270 -0.76 -25.54 -15.32
C VAL A 270 0.75 -25.41 -15.11
N LYS A 271 1.18 -24.93 -13.95
CA LYS A 271 2.59 -24.75 -13.55
C LYS A 271 3.42 -23.97 -14.58
N ALA A 272 2.92 -22.84 -15.03
CA ALA A 272 3.59 -22.04 -16.06
C ALA A 272 3.35 -20.54 -15.86
N MET A 273 4.29 -19.73 -16.29
CA MET A 273 4.10 -18.30 -16.52
C MET A 273 3.42 -18.13 -17.88
N ASN A 274 2.15 -17.73 -17.86
CA ASN A 274 1.28 -17.72 -19.04
C ASN A 274 0.71 -16.35 -19.38
N SER A 275 1.03 -15.34 -18.60
CA SER A 275 0.62 -13.97 -18.90
C SER A 275 1.50 -12.94 -18.18
N VAL A 276 1.50 -11.74 -18.75
CA VAL A 276 2.13 -10.56 -18.18
C VAL A 276 1.05 -9.50 -18.01
N TRP A 277 1.04 -8.83 -16.87
CA TRP A 277 0.10 -7.81 -16.51
C TRP A 277 0.82 -6.51 -16.16
N ILE A 278 0.09 -5.42 -16.09
CA ILE A 278 0.61 -4.12 -15.65
C ILE A 278 -0.13 -3.72 -14.38
N ALA A 279 0.61 -3.28 -13.38
CA ALA A 279 0.03 -2.69 -12.18
C ALA A 279 -0.72 -1.40 -12.53
N GLN A 280 -2.01 -1.35 -12.25
CA GLN A 280 -2.88 -0.21 -12.55
C GLN A 280 -2.90 0.80 -11.39
N ALA A 281 -2.42 0.40 -10.23
CA ALA A 281 -2.29 1.23 -9.04
C ALA A 281 -1.01 0.87 -8.28
N ASP A 282 -0.59 1.75 -7.37
CA ASP A 282 0.48 1.44 -6.43
C ASP A 282 0.06 0.32 -5.48
N GLY A 283 1.04 -0.42 -4.99
CA GLY A 283 0.86 -1.44 -3.98
C GLY A 283 0.37 -0.82 -2.66
N VAL A 284 -0.62 -1.43 -2.06
CA VAL A 284 -1.22 -0.97 -0.82
C VAL A 284 -1.18 -2.07 0.22
N VAL A 285 -0.69 -1.73 1.41
CA VAL A 285 -0.84 -2.59 2.59
C VAL A 285 -2.28 -2.52 3.07
N ASP A 286 -2.93 -3.67 3.11
CA ASP A 286 -4.29 -3.84 3.61
C ASP A 286 -4.22 -4.69 4.90
N PRO A 287 -4.50 -4.13 6.06
CA PRO A 287 -4.41 -4.85 7.34
C PRO A 287 -5.40 -6.01 7.44
N PHE A 288 -6.50 -5.97 6.68
CA PHE A 288 -7.56 -7.00 6.66
C PHE A 288 -7.30 -8.11 5.65
N PHE A 289 -6.46 -7.85 4.64
CA PHE A 289 -6.20 -8.82 3.59
C PHE A 289 -5.25 -9.92 4.07
N TYR A 290 -5.66 -11.18 3.93
CA TYR A 290 -4.87 -12.33 4.38
C TYR A 290 -3.41 -12.28 3.95
N TYR A 291 -3.15 -11.89 2.70
CA TYR A 291 -1.81 -11.77 2.14
C TYR A 291 -1.11 -10.44 2.41
N TYR A 292 -1.76 -9.51 3.09
CA TYR A 292 -1.23 -8.25 3.58
C TYR A 292 -1.12 -7.12 2.57
N SER A 293 -0.71 -7.36 1.34
CA SER A 293 -0.57 -6.30 0.33
C SER A 293 -1.11 -6.71 -1.03
N SER A 294 -1.56 -5.72 -1.79
CA SER A 294 -2.26 -5.91 -3.06
C SER A 294 -2.08 -4.74 -4.00
N THR A 295 -2.39 -4.95 -5.27
CA THR A 295 -2.54 -3.91 -6.28
C THR A 295 -3.69 -4.26 -7.21
N TYR A 296 -4.09 -3.34 -8.08
CA TYR A 296 -4.95 -3.61 -9.21
C TYR A 296 -4.12 -3.93 -10.44
N ILE A 297 -4.51 -4.95 -11.19
CA ILE A 297 -3.83 -5.45 -12.39
C ILE A 297 -4.72 -5.27 -13.61
N GLY A 298 -4.11 -4.98 -14.76
CA GLY A 298 -4.79 -4.82 -16.04
C GLY A 298 -3.81 -4.94 -17.20
N ASN A 299 -4.25 -4.57 -18.40
CA ASN A 299 -3.44 -4.58 -19.61
C ASN A 299 -2.72 -5.92 -19.84
N LYS A 300 -3.49 -7.02 -19.77
CA LYS A 300 -2.99 -8.39 -19.89
C LYS A 300 -2.37 -8.64 -21.26
N ILE A 301 -1.15 -9.17 -21.26
CA ILE A 301 -0.49 -9.76 -22.42
C ILE A 301 -0.49 -11.28 -22.23
N ALA A 302 -1.37 -11.97 -22.95
CA ALA A 302 -1.48 -13.41 -22.86
C ALA A 302 -0.30 -14.10 -23.58
N ILE A 303 0.24 -15.16 -22.98
CA ILE A 303 1.27 -16.03 -23.56
C ILE A 303 0.60 -17.34 -23.90
N PRO A 304 0.54 -17.75 -25.18
CA PRO A 304 -0.05 -19.02 -25.59
C PRO A 304 0.52 -20.22 -24.83
N ALA A 305 -0.29 -21.20 -24.52
CA ALA A 305 0.08 -22.33 -23.67
C ALA A 305 1.30 -23.13 -24.19
N ASP A 306 1.45 -23.23 -25.51
CA ASP A 306 2.60 -23.86 -26.17
C ASP A 306 3.90 -23.03 -26.06
N LYS A 307 3.78 -21.72 -25.83
CA LYS A 307 4.89 -20.76 -25.66
C LYS A 307 5.13 -20.35 -24.23
N SER A 308 4.24 -20.68 -23.28
CA SER A 308 4.35 -20.34 -21.87
C SER A 308 5.65 -20.89 -21.25
N VAL A 309 6.19 -20.17 -20.27
CA VAL A 309 7.40 -20.61 -19.55
C VAL A 309 6.98 -21.57 -18.45
N LYS A 310 7.14 -22.84 -18.69
CA LYS A 310 6.81 -23.90 -17.74
C LYS A 310 7.84 -23.98 -16.62
N TYR A 311 7.45 -24.53 -15.49
CA TYR A 311 8.36 -24.75 -14.36
C TYR A 311 9.66 -25.47 -14.77
N GLU A 312 9.57 -26.47 -15.65
CA GLU A 312 10.74 -27.23 -16.15
C GLU A 312 11.68 -26.35 -17.01
N ASP A 313 11.17 -25.36 -17.72
CA ASP A 313 12.01 -24.43 -18.48
C ASP A 313 12.88 -23.60 -17.54
N PHE A 314 12.31 -23.10 -16.43
CA PHE A 314 13.07 -22.41 -15.39
C PHE A 314 14.14 -23.32 -14.77
N LYS A 315 13.79 -24.56 -14.42
CA LYS A 315 14.74 -25.53 -13.85
C LYS A 315 15.88 -25.90 -14.80
N ASN A 316 15.62 -25.90 -16.09
CA ASN A 316 16.60 -26.28 -17.11
C ASN A 316 17.46 -25.11 -17.56
N SER A 317 17.09 -23.86 -17.26
CA SER A 317 17.90 -22.69 -17.57
C SER A 317 19.23 -22.72 -16.81
N GLU A 318 20.34 -22.61 -17.55
CA GLU A 318 21.67 -22.52 -16.95
C GLU A 318 21.86 -21.25 -16.11
N TYR A 319 21.13 -20.18 -16.44
CA TYR A 319 21.11 -18.95 -15.69
C TYR A 319 20.49 -19.17 -14.29
N PHE A 320 19.28 -19.73 -14.21
CA PHE A 320 18.59 -19.96 -12.93
C PHE A 320 19.25 -21.06 -12.08
N LYS A 321 19.91 -22.06 -12.69
CA LYS A 321 20.70 -23.07 -11.96
C LYS A 321 21.88 -22.47 -11.19
N LYS A 322 22.50 -21.42 -11.74
CA LYS A 322 23.69 -20.78 -11.14
C LYS A 322 23.34 -19.73 -10.09
N ARG A 323 22.07 -19.32 -10.00
CA ARG A 323 21.61 -18.33 -9.02
C ARG A 323 21.66 -18.89 -7.60
N ASP A 324 22.00 -18.02 -6.64
CA ASP A 324 21.95 -18.37 -5.21
C ASP A 324 20.54 -18.85 -4.81
N LYS A 325 20.48 -19.98 -4.12
CA LYS A 325 19.22 -20.58 -3.67
C LYS A 325 18.40 -19.66 -2.76
N LYS A 326 19.03 -18.74 -2.02
CA LYS A 326 18.34 -17.82 -1.12
C LYS A 326 17.63 -16.66 -1.82
N GLY A 327 18.06 -16.29 -3.03
CA GLY A 327 17.56 -15.15 -3.80
C GLY A 327 16.80 -15.51 -5.08
N ASN A 328 16.24 -16.71 -5.18
CA ASN A 328 15.66 -17.19 -6.43
C ASN A 328 14.28 -17.83 -6.22
N PHE A 329 13.26 -17.27 -6.88
CA PHE A 329 11.89 -17.80 -6.86
C PHE A 329 11.78 -19.21 -7.45
N VAL A 330 12.64 -19.59 -8.38
CA VAL A 330 12.68 -20.95 -8.97
C VAL A 330 13.08 -22.00 -7.93
N SER A 331 14.05 -21.69 -7.07
CA SER A 331 14.49 -22.60 -6.01
C SER A 331 13.44 -22.83 -4.93
N LYS A 332 12.47 -21.92 -4.79
CA LYS A 332 11.29 -22.07 -3.93
C LYS A 332 10.13 -22.78 -4.62
N ASN A 333 10.30 -23.30 -5.82
CA ASN A 333 9.26 -23.94 -6.61
C ASN A 333 8.02 -23.05 -6.80
N PHE A 334 8.20 -21.74 -6.88
CA PHE A 334 7.12 -20.74 -6.89
C PHE A 334 6.15 -20.86 -5.71
N GLN A 335 6.62 -21.32 -4.55
CA GLN A 335 5.83 -21.31 -3.32
C GLN A 335 6.11 -20.04 -2.54
N ASP A 336 5.04 -19.39 -2.05
CA ASP A 336 5.10 -18.16 -1.25
C ASP A 336 5.96 -17.03 -1.85
N VAL A 337 5.96 -16.91 -3.19
CA VAL A 337 6.74 -15.91 -3.92
C VAL A 337 5.88 -14.84 -4.62
N SER A 338 4.58 -14.77 -4.34
CA SER A 338 3.74 -13.69 -4.87
C SER A 338 4.23 -12.34 -4.32
N GLY A 339 4.44 -11.36 -5.21
CA GLY A 339 5.09 -10.11 -4.87
C GLY A 339 6.62 -10.18 -4.81
N TRP A 340 7.24 -11.26 -5.31
CA TRP A 340 8.69 -11.35 -5.40
C TRP A 340 9.24 -10.47 -6.52
N ALA A 341 10.27 -9.68 -6.19
CA ALA A 341 10.94 -8.83 -7.17
C ALA A 341 11.70 -9.65 -8.23
N VAL A 342 11.54 -9.26 -9.48
CA VAL A 342 12.24 -9.85 -10.63
C VAL A 342 13.32 -8.88 -11.09
N LYS A 343 14.57 -9.26 -10.95
CA LYS A 343 15.71 -8.44 -11.37
C LYS A 343 15.75 -8.31 -12.89
N PHE A 344 16.38 -7.25 -13.38
CA PHE A 344 16.54 -7.00 -14.81
C PHE A 344 17.08 -8.24 -15.57
N ASP A 345 18.15 -8.86 -15.05
CA ASP A 345 18.74 -10.05 -15.66
C ASP A 345 17.82 -11.28 -15.62
N ASP A 346 16.99 -11.43 -14.56
CA ASP A 346 15.97 -12.50 -14.48
C ASP A 346 14.92 -12.31 -15.55
N TYR A 347 14.47 -11.07 -15.76
CA TYR A 347 13.50 -10.73 -16.80
C TYR A 347 14.07 -10.96 -18.20
N ALA A 348 15.33 -10.57 -18.42
CA ALA A 348 16.04 -10.82 -19.68
C ALA A 348 16.10 -12.32 -20.00
N GLU A 349 16.40 -13.16 -19.00
CA GLU A 349 16.42 -14.62 -19.18
C GLU A 349 15.01 -15.18 -19.46
N ILE A 350 13.97 -14.67 -18.77
CA ILE A 350 12.58 -15.06 -19.05
C ILE A 350 12.22 -14.72 -20.50
N LYS A 351 12.56 -13.52 -20.98
CA LYS A 351 12.34 -13.13 -22.38
C LYS A 351 13.09 -14.06 -23.34
N ARG A 352 14.35 -14.39 -23.05
CA ARG A 352 15.13 -15.32 -23.86
C ARG A 352 14.46 -16.71 -23.94
N ILE A 353 13.93 -17.24 -22.84
CA ILE A 353 13.19 -18.50 -22.83
C ILE A 353 11.93 -18.39 -23.71
N LEU A 354 11.17 -17.32 -23.62
CA LEU A 354 9.99 -17.05 -24.44
C LEU A 354 10.34 -17.00 -25.92
N GLU A 355 11.44 -16.35 -26.29
CA GLU A 355 11.94 -16.25 -27.67
C GLU A 355 12.32 -17.60 -28.24
N THR A 356 12.97 -18.48 -27.45
CA THR A 356 13.28 -19.85 -27.89
C THR A 356 12.03 -20.69 -28.21
N LYS A 357 10.87 -20.30 -27.64
CA LYS A 357 9.57 -20.90 -27.90
C LYS A 357 8.78 -20.17 -29.01
N GLY A 358 9.40 -19.18 -29.66
CA GLY A 358 8.80 -18.44 -30.75
C GLY A 358 7.74 -17.41 -30.29
N PHE A 359 7.82 -16.94 -29.04
CA PHE A 359 7.02 -15.81 -28.59
C PHE A 359 7.69 -14.48 -28.97
N ASN A 360 6.90 -13.54 -29.47
CA ASN A 360 7.40 -12.21 -29.77
C ASN A 360 7.54 -11.36 -28.50
N THR A 361 8.75 -11.26 -27.96
CA THR A 361 9.01 -10.52 -26.72
C THR A 361 9.09 -9.01 -26.90
N SER A 362 9.06 -8.50 -28.14
CA SER A 362 9.07 -7.05 -28.38
C SER A 362 7.81 -6.33 -27.89
N ILE A 363 6.72 -7.08 -27.68
CA ILE A 363 5.47 -6.57 -27.10
C ILE A 363 5.51 -6.48 -25.58
N LEU A 364 6.51 -7.10 -24.94
CA LEU A 364 6.63 -7.05 -23.49
C LEU A 364 7.28 -5.72 -23.06
N PRO A 365 6.84 -5.14 -21.95
CA PRO A 365 7.37 -3.89 -21.43
C PRO A 365 8.89 -3.97 -21.18
N SER A 366 9.57 -2.83 -21.28
CA SER A 366 10.96 -2.70 -20.86
C SER A 366 11.04 -2.46 -19.36
N LEU A 367 12.05 -3.04 -18.72
CA LEU A 367 12.32 -2.75 -17.32
C LEU A 367 13.42 -1.71 -17.17
N TYR A 368 13.48 -1.14 -15.99
CA TYR A 368 14.61 -0.40 -15.50
C TYR A 368 15.89 -1.25 -15.55
N GLU A 369 16.93 -0.74 -16.19
CA GLU A 369 18.25 -1.34 -16.19
C GLU A 369 19.12 -0.67 -15.12
N PRO A 370 19.49 -1.39 -14.04
CA PRO A 370 20.25 -0.80 -12.96
C PRO A 370 21.64 -0.37 -13.40
N THR A 371 22.11 0.78 -12.90
CA THR A 371 23.47 1.25 -13.13
C THR A 371 24.45 0.32 -12.40
N LYS A 372 25.32 -0.35 -13.16
CA LYS A 372 26.35 -1.23 -12.58
C LYS A 372 27.47 -0.38 -11.96
N VAL A 373 27.38 -0.16 -10.67
CA VAL A 373 28.28 0.69 -9.88
C VAL A 373 29.74 0.22 -9.89
N GLY A 374 29.99 -1.08 -10.08
CA GLY A 374 31.35 -1.65 -10.15
C GLY A 374 32.23 -1.12 -11.29
N ASN A 375 31.65 -0.42 -12.26
CA ASN A 375 32.37 0.13 -13.43
C ASN A 375 32.55 1.65 -13.35
N VAL A 376 32.17 2.30 -12.24
CA VAL A 376 32.23 3.77 -12.11
C VAL A 376 33.45 4.20 -11.32
N THR A 377 34.34 4.97 -11.94
CA THR A 377 35.49 5.56 -11.26
C THR A 377 35.11 6.92 -10.67
N ILE A 378 35.27 7.06 -9.33
CA ILE A 378 34.98 8.28 -8.56
C ILE A 378 36.29 8.93 -8.13
N GLU A 379 36.62 10.04 -8.73
CA GLU A 379 37.84 10.82 -8.41
C GLU A 379 37.50 12.08 -7.59
N HIS A 380 36.33 12.68 -7.83
CA HIS A 380 35.87 13.90 -7.20
C HIS A 380 34.45 13.76 -6.65
N GLU A 381 34.05 14.69 -5.79
CA GLU A 381 32.68 14.78 -5.25
C GLU A 381 31.64 14.91 -6.37
N LYS A 382 31.98 15.72 -7.38
CA LYS A 382 31.14 15.87 -8.58
C LYS A 382 30.85 14.56 -9.31
N ASP A 383 31.79 13.61 -9.30
CA ASP A 383 31.57 12.28 -9.90
C ASP A 383 30.47 11.48 -9.17
N VAL A 384 30.34 11.65 -7.85
CA VAL A 384 29.25 11.01 -7.07
C VAL A 384 27.90 11.56 -7.55
N SER A 385 27.82 12.89 -7.73
CA SER A 385 26.63 13.53 -8.26
C SER A 385 26.30 13.08 -9.69
N GLU A 386 27.24 13.20 -10.61
CA GLU A 386 27.00 13.02 -12.04
C GLU A 386 26.92 11.55 -12.47
N LYS A 387 27.68 10.66 -11.80
CA LYS A 387 27.79 9.26 -12.22
C LYS A 387 26.95 8.31 -11.38
N LEU A 388 26.50 8.70 -10.18
CA LEU A 388 25.70 7.87 -9.29
C LEU A 388 24.33 8.49 -8.96
N LEU A 389 24.30 9.70 -8.36
CA LEU A 389 23.05 10.26 -7.83
C LEU A 389 22.08 10.70 -8.94
N ILE A 390 22.52 11.53 -9.88
CA ILE A 390 21.67 12.03 -10.97
C ILE A 390 21.09 10.87 -11.78
N PRO A 391 21.89 9.89 -12.28
CA PRO A 391 21.35 8.74 -12.95
C PRO A 391 20.32 7.96 -12.12
N LEU A 392 20.55 7.81 -10.81
CA LEU A 392 19.60 7.15 -9.92
C LEU A 392 18.28 7.91 -9.82
N LEU A 393 18.30 9.24 -9.67
CA LEU A 393 17.09 10.07 -9.60
C LEU A 393 16.32 10.03 -10.93
N GLU A 394 17.03 10.09 -12.06
CA GLU A 394 16.41 9.97 -13.39
C GLU A 394 15.78 8.60 -13.61
N GLN A 395 16.42 7.54 -13.12
CA GLN A 395 15.90 6.18 -13.15
C GLN A 395 14.66 6.02 -12.24
N MET A 396 14.54 6.81 -11.18
CA MET A 396 13.32 6.91 -10.38
C MET A 396 12.18 7.64 -11.14
N GLY A 397 12.44 8.13 -12.35
CA GLY A 397 11.47 8.84 -13.19
C GLY A 397 11.42 10.34 -12.93
N TRP A 398 12.34 10.90 -12.16
CA TRP A 398 12.39 12.33 -11.86
C TRP A 398 13.25 13.09 -12.87
N LYS A 399 12.76 14.27 -13.27
CA LYS A 399 13.41 15.10 -14.29
C LYS A 399 14.19 16.23 -13.65
N ASN A 400 15.45 16.39 -14.05
CA ASN A 400 16.29 17.51 -13.63
C ASN A 400 15.61 18.85 -13.98
N LYS A 401 15.71 19.83 -13.08
CA LYS A 401 15.07 21.16 -13.12
C LYS A 401 13.53 21.17 -12.97
N TYR A 402 12.89 20.02 -12.85
CA TYR A 402 11.45 19.89 -12.59
C TYR A 402 11.18 19.21 -11.25
N ASP A 403 11.67 18.00 -11.08
CA ASP A 403 11.44 17.20 -9.87
C ASP A 403 12.61 17.32 -8.89
N PHE A 404 13.82 17.57 -9.40
CA PHE A 404 15.00 17.88 -8.60
C PHE A 404 15.85 19.00 -9.22
N GLU A 405 16.55 19.72 -8.37
CA GLU A 405 17.39 20.85 -8.76
C GLU A 405 18.63 20.92 -7.88
N GLY A 406 19.77 21.26 -8.46
CA GLY A 406 21.03 21.44 -7.75
C GLY A 406 21.23 22.88 -7.27
N GLU A 407 21.96 23.04 -6.17
CA GLU A 407 22.42 24.32 -5.62
C GLU A 407 21.32 25.39 -5.42
N VAL A 408 20.14 24.98 -4.92
CA VAL A 408 19.01 25.87 -4.67
C VAL A 408 19.29 26.78 -3.49
N GLU A 409 19.15 28.09 -3.71
CA GLU A 409 19.32 29.13 -2.69
C GLU A 409 18.04 29.31 -1.89
N PHE A 410 18.11 29.11 -0.57
CA PHE A 410 17.00 29.41 0.33
C PHE A 410 17.10 30.84 0.86
N ASN A 411 16.01 31.58 0.84
CA ASN A 411 15.93 32.90 1.45
C ASN A 411 16.05 32.81 2.97
N ALA A 412 17.21 33.15 3.51
CA ALA A 412 17.35 33.34 4.96
C ALA A 412 16.55 34.61 5.35
N GLY A 413 15.50 34.43 6.16
CA GLY A 413 14.67 35.54 6.61
C GLY A 413 15.48 36.71 7.19
N ARG A 414 15.07 37.96 6.93
CA ARG A 414 15.69 39.17 7.43
C ARG A 414 15.89 39.09 8.95
N GLY A 415 17.11 38.91 9.41
CA GLY A 415 17.47 38.94 10.85
C GLY A 415 18.58 38.06 11.32
N GLN A 416 19.09 37.13 10.52
CA GLN A 416 20.24 36.31 10.89
C GLN A 416 21.52 36.84 10.20
N THR A 417 22.08 37.88 10.80
CA THR A 417 23.44 38.36 10.50
C THR A 417 24.44 37.34 11.06
N GLY A 418 25.10 36.56 10.20
CA GLY A 418 26.21 35.73 10.62
C GLY A 418 26.46 34.42 9.87
N TYR A 419 25.61 34.06 8.92
CA TYR A 419 25.87 32.90 8.06
C TYR A 419 26.16 33.37 6.62
N SER A 420 27.25 32.85 6.05
CA SER A 420 27.65 33.18 4.68
C SER A 420 26.52 32.76 3.72
N SER A 421 26.18 33.65 2.81
CA SER A 421 25.17 33.49 1.77
C SER A 421 25.45 32.36 0.75
N ASP A 422 26.49 31.57 0.94
CA ASP A 422 27.03 30.65 -0.07
C ASP A 422 26.77 29.16 0.24
N LYS A 423 25.95 28.86 1.26
CA LYS A 423 25.67 27.46 1.61
C LYS A 423 24.33 27.03 1.08
N ARG A 424 24.40 26.21 0.05
CA ARG A 424 23.24 25.62 -0.65
C ARG A 424 23.33 24.09 -0.52
N PRO A 425 22.20 23.36 -0.42
CA PRO A 425 22.23 21.92 -0.57
C PRO A 425 22.70 21.54 -1.96
N ASP A 426 23.41 20.45 -2.09
CA ASP A 426 23.84 19.98 -3.41
C ASP A 426 22.66 19.68 -4.32
N PHE A 427 21.59 19.07 -3.77
CA PHE A 427 20.32 18.84 -4.47
C PHE A 427 19.12 18.96 -3.54
N VAL A 428 17.98 19.28 -4.14
CA VAL A 428 16.66 19.25 -3.51
C VAL A 428 15.65 18.56 -4.43
N LEU A 429 14.65 17.89 -3.82
CA LEU A 429 13.59 17.22 -4.57
C LEU A 429 12.22 17.79 -4.20
N HIS A 430 11.30 17.74 -5.16
CA HIS A 430 9.90 18.12 -5.01
C HIS A 430 9.73 19.55 -4.47
N ILE A 431 10.20 20.49 -5.26
CA ILE A 431 10.27 21.90 -4.92
C ILE A 431 8.89 22.55 -5.09
N THR A 432 8.44 23.26 -4.08
CA THR A 432 7.27 24.11 -4.13
C THR A 432 7.69 25.57 -3.92
N ARG A 433 7.40 26.43 -4.90
CA ARG A 433 7.67 27.87 -4.81
C ARG A 433 6.37 28.63 -4.57
N LYS A 434 6.26 29.29 -3.41
CA LYS A 434 5.10 30.12 -3.05
C LYS A 434 5.58 31.52 -2.66
N ASN A 435 5.29 32.52 -3.48
CA ASN A 435 5.78 33.89 -3.30
C ASN A 435 7.32 33.91 -3.22
N ASP A 436 7.88 34.38 -2.10
CA ASP A 436 9.32 34.43 -1.86
C ASP A 436 9.86 33.20 -1.08
N ASP A 437 9.00 32.24 -0.74
CA ASP A 437 9.36 31.05 0.03
C ASP A 437 9.55 29.82 -0.87
N ILE A 438 10.60 29.06 -0.57
CA ILE A 438 10.90 27.78 -1.23
C ILE A 438 10.76 26.67 -0.18
N GLU A 439 9.82 25.76 -0.42
CA GLU A 439 9.68 24.54 0.35
C GLU A 439 10.14 23.35 -0.49
N VAL A 440 10.84 22.41 0.12
CA VAL A 440 11.31 21.17 -0.54
C VAL A 440 10.92 19.97 0.28
N LYS A 441 10.72 18.83 -0.37
CA LYS A 441 10.42 17.61 0.37
C LYS A 441 11.68 16.91 0.85
N VAL A 442 12.74 16.91 0.04
CA VAL A 442 14.02 16.27 0.31
C VAL A 442 15.16 17.26 0.11
N ALA A 443 16.11 17.29 1.03
CA ALA A 443 17.41 17.95 0.89
C ALA A 443 18.51 16.88 0.83
N ILE A 444 19.43 17.00 -0.11
CA ILE A 444 20.52 16.05 -0.34
C ILE A 444 21.85 16.79 -0.26
N GLU A 445 22.77 16.23 0.52
CA GLU A 445 24.16 16.62 0.60
C GLU A 445 25.03 15.48 0.06
N VAL A 446 25.91 15.81 -0.88
CA VAL A 446 26.82 14.86 -1.54
C VAL A 446 28.24 15.07 -1.05
N LYS A 447 28.96 14.01 -0.82
CA LYS A 447 30.38 14.03 -0.51
C LYS A 447 31.13 13.00 -1.34
N LYS A 448 32.44 13.22 -1.59
CA LYS A 448 33.22 12.17 -2.23
C LYS A 448 33.26 10.93 -1.37
N LEU A 449 33.59 11.07 -0.08
CA LEU A 449 33.73 9.99 0.88
C LEU A 449 33.61 10.54 2.30
N MET A 450 32.75 9.95 3.10
CA MET A 450 32.65 10.16 4.55
C MET A 450 33.35 9.00 5.26
N LYS A 451 34.57 9.24 5.77
CA LYS A 451 35.50 8.17 6.21
C LYS A 451 35.18 7.60 7.59
N ASN A 452 34.54 8.40 8.44
CA ASN A 452 34.29 8.07 9.85
C ASN A 452 33.04 8.78 10.37
N GLU A 453 32.62 8.42 11.58
CA GLU A 453 31.44 8.98 12.23
C GLU A 453 31.52 10.51 12.44
N HIS A 454 32.71 11.07 12.65
CA HIS A 454 32.88 12.52 12.80
C HIS A 454 32.58 13.26 11.49
N GLU A 455 33.08 12.76 10.35
CA GLU A 455 32.76 13.35 9.04
C GLU A 455 31.26 13.20 8.70
N ILE A 456 30.64 12.06 9.07
CA ILE A 456 29.18 11.88 8.92
C ILE A 456 28.44 12.90 9.79
N HIS A 457 28.87 13.12 11.03
CA HIS A 457 28.28 14.10 11.93
C HIS A 457 28.35 15.52 11.37
N ASP A 458 29.52 15.95 10.90
CA ASP A 458 29.71 17.30 10.35
C ASP A 458 28.79 17.53 9.13
N ASN A 459 28.73 16.57 8.22
CA ASN A 459 27.85 16.64 7.05
C ASN A 459 26.37 16.54 7.43
N PHE A 460 26.01 15.76 8.47
CA PHE A 460 24.67 15.74 8.99
C PHE A 460 24.24 17.10 9.57
N VAL A 461 25.09 17.75 10.33
CA VAL A 461 24.81 19.09 10.89
C VAL A 461 24.62 20.12 9.77
N GLN A 462 25.45 20.06 8.72
CA GLN A 462 25.34 20.92 7.53
C GLN A 462 24.02 20.65 6.81
N GLY A 463 23.77 19.42 6.38
CA GLY A 463 22.55 19.01 5.64
C GLY A 463 21.26 19.27 6.42
N ARG A 464 21.27 19.02 7.75
CA ARG A 464 20.16 19.33 8.63
C ARG A 464 19.80 20.82 8.64
N SER A 465 20.79 21.71 8.51
CA SER A 465 20.56 23.14 8.42
C SER A 465 19.80 23.48 7.15
N TYR A 466 20.19 22.92 6.01
CA TYR A 466 19.49 23.09 4.74
C TYR A 466 18.07 22.51 4.77
N ALA A 467 17.93 21.30 5.31
CA ALA A 467 16.64 20.65 5.46
C ALA A 467 15.67 21.48 6.33
N LYS A 468 16.17 22.19 7.35
CA LYS A 468 15.36 23.10 8.17
C LYS A 468 14.93 24.34 7.39
N TRP A 469 15.83 24.96 6.61
CA TRP A 469 15.50 26.16 5.82
C TRP A 469 14.47 25.86 4.73
N GLY A 470 14.64 24.74 4.01
CA GLY A 470 13.71 24.29 2.98
C GLY A 470 12.46 23.57 3.52
N ASN A 471 12.28 23.49 4.84
CA ASN A 471 11.21 22.73 5.50
C ASN A 471 11.12 21.26 5.04
N ALA A 472 12.27 20.65 4.70
CA ALA A 472 12.33 19.29 4.20
C ALA A 472 11.87 18.27 5.24
N LYS A 473 11.19 17.22 4.78
CA LYS A 473 10.80 16.06 5.60
C LYS A 473 11.86 14.97 5.60
N VAL A 474 12.72 14.97 4.59
CA VAL A 474 13.77 13.98 4.40
C VAL A 474 15.10 14.70 4.17
N LEU A 475 16.15 14.24 4.85
CA LEU A 475 17.52 14.61 4.61
C LEU A 475 18.28 13.38 4.11
N VAL A 476 19.04 13.54 3.03
CA VAL A 476 19.92 12.49 2.50
C VAL A 476 21.37 12.98 2.55
N LEU A 477 22.23 12.12 3.06
CA LEU A 477 23.68 12.25 2.86
C LEU A 477 24.14 11.09 1.99
N CYS A 478 24.88 11.37 0.94
CA CYS A 478 25.44 10.31 0.12
C CYS A 478 26.91 10.53 -0.22
N ASP A 479 27.64 9.45 -0.34
CA ASP A 479 29.01 9.43 -0.81
C ASP A 479 29.23 8.27 -1.81
N MET A 480 30.47 8.03 -2.25
CA MET A 480 30.80 6.95 -3.17
C MET A 480 30.49 5.53 -2.66
N ARG A 481 30.12 5.36 -1.39
CA ARG A 481 29.87 4.04 -0.74
C ARG A 481 28.41 3.83 -0.37
N GLN A 482 27.71 4.90 0.06
CA GLN A 482 26.44 4.76 0.76
C GLN A 482 25.51 5.95 0.56
N ILE A 483 24.25 5.68 0.84
CA ILE A 483 23.15 6.66 0.90
C ILE A 483 22.53 6.54 2.28
N LEU A 484 22.58 7.60 3.08
CA LEU A 484 22.01 7.69 4.43
C LEU A 484 20.77 8.58 4.38
N VAL A 485 19.61 8.02 4.73
CA VAL A 485 18.32 8.69 4.71
C VAL A 485 17.84 8.94 6.13
N TYR A 486 17.62 10.20 6.47
CA TYR A 486 17.12 10.64 7.77
C TYR A 486 15.72 11.19 7.62
N LEU A 487 14.76 10.62 8.34
CA LEU A 487 13.37 11.08 8.35
C LEU A 487 13.14 12.05 9.50
N ARG A 488 12.34 13.07 9.23
CA ARG A 488 11.92 14.04 10.26
C ARG A 488 10.85 13.40 11.14
N ASP A 489 11.05 13.43 12.45
CA ASP A 489 10.12 12.87 13.42
C ASP A 489 8.90 13.78 13.68
N LYS A 490 7.96 13.31 14.50
CA LYS A 490 6.77 14.07 14.92
C LYS A 490 7.12 15.38 15.65
N ASN A 491 8.32 15.51 16.21
CA ASN A 491 8.82 16.70 16.91
C ASN A 491 9.64 17.61 15.97
N ASN A 492 9.55 17.41 14.68
CA ASN A 492 10.30 18.17 13.66
C ASN A 492 11.83 18.03 13.78
N LYS A 493 12.34 16.89 14.26
CA LYS A 493 13.77 16.62 14.42
C LYS A 493 14.21 15.46 13.54
N PHE A 494 15.44 15.52 13.05
CA PHE A 494 16.13 14.39 12.43
C PHE A 494 16.96 13.66 13.48
N ASN A 495 16.84 12.33 13.53
CA ASN A 495 17.64 11.49 14.44
C ASN A 495 18.92 11.03 13.73
N GLU A 496 20.04 11.60 14.14
CA GLU A 496 21.35 11.31 13.57
C GLU A 496 21.80 9.85 13.77
N ASN A 497 21.42 9.25 14.89
CA ASN A 497 21.89 7.90 15.26
C ASN A 497 21.09 6.77 14.61
N ASN A 498 20.10 7.09 13.78
CA ASN A 498 19.23 6.08 13.17
C ASN A 498 18.87 6.40 11.71
N PRO A 499 19.88 6.53 10.81
CA PRO A 499 19.62 6.63 9.38
C PRO A 499 19.14 5.30 8.81
N ILE A 500 18.29 5.36 7.78
CA ILE A 500 18.07 4.23 6.90
C ILE A 500 19.20 4.22 5.89
N GLN A 501 19.99 3.15 5.88
CA GLN A 501 21.21 3.07 5.09
C GLN A 501 21.03 2.16 3.87
N PHE A 502 21.51 2.64 2.73
CA PHE A 502 21.62 1.87 1.48
C PHE A 502 23.06 1.95 0.96
N SER A 503 23.49 0.91 0.27
CA SER A 503 24.66 0.96 -0.60
C SER A 503 24.22 1.19 -2.05
N TRP A 504 25.12 1.63 -2.92
CA TRP A 504 24.80 1.76 -4.35
C TRP A 504 24.49 0.42 -5.01
N ILE A 505 25.06 -0.69 -4.49
CA ILE A 505 24.77 -2.05 -4.94
C ILE A 505 23.31 -2.45 -4.60
N ASP A 506 22.76 -1.94 -3.50
CA ASP A 506 21.36 -2.18 -3.15
C ASP A 506 20.41 -1.62 -4.22
N MET A 507 20.84 -0.63 -4.99
CA MET A 507 20.03 -0.06 -6.09
C MET A 507 19.88 -1.01 -7.29
N GLU A 508 20.67 -2.07 -7.35
CA GLU A 508 20.49 -3.18 -8.29
C GLU A 508 19.36 -4.14 -7.85
N ASP A 509 18.92 -4.04 -6.59
CA ASP A 509 17.82 -4.82 -6.04
C ASP A 509 16.50 -4.04 -6.17
N PRO A 510 15.50 -4.56 -6.89
CA PRO A 510 14.24 -3.86 -7.10
C PRO A 510 13.51 -3.48 -5.81
N ASP A 511 13.54 -4.30 -4.78
CA ASP A 511 12.91 -3.99 -3.49
C ASP A 511 13.60 -2.77 -2.83
N LYS A 512 14.93 -2.78 -2.79
CA LYS A 512 15.73 -1.69 -2.20
C LYS A 512 15.62 -0.38 -2.99
N PHE A 513 15.61 -0.48 -4.32
CA PHE A 513 15.37 0.68 -5.19
C PHE A 513 14.01 1.31 -4.92
N LYS A 514 12.94 0.50 -4.83
CA LYS A 514 11.59 0.98 -4.56
C LYS A 514 11.44 1.51 -3.13
N GLU A 515 12.09 0.88 -2.14
CA GLU A 515 12.13 1.37 -0.77
C GLU A 515 12.73 2.78 -0.72
N LEU A 516 13.90 2.99 -1.35
CA LEU A 516 14.53 4.31 -1.42
C LEU A 516 13.63 5.31 -2.17
N LYS A 517 13.09 4.94 -3.33
CA LYS A 517 12.18 5.80 -4.10
C LYS A 517 11.00 6.26 -3.24
N LYS A 518 10.35 5.36 -2.50
CA LYS A 518 9.23 5.66 -1.61
C LYS A 518 9.62 6.63 -0.48
N LEU A 519 10.82 6.48 0.07
CA LEU A 519 11.32 7.38 1.12
C LEU A 519 11.54 8.80 0.60
N LEU A 520 11.99 8.93 -0.65
CA LEU A 520 12.30 10.22 -1.27
C LEU A 520 11.07 10.85 -1.95
N SER A 521 10.03 10.08 -2.29
CA SER A 521 8.77 10.55 -2.89
C SER A 521 7.88 11.21 -1.82
#